data_6939b465bb54f700502c5313c1c0c211
#
_entry.id   6939b465bb54f700502c5313c1c0c211
#
_cell.length_a   1.000
_cell.length_b   1.000
_cell.length_c   1.000
_cell.angle_alpha   90.00
_cell.angle_beta   90.00
_cell.angle_gamma   90.00
#
_symmetry.space_group_name_H-M   'P 1'
#
loop_
_entity.id
_entity.type
_entity.pdbx_description
1 polymer ?
#
loop_
_entity_poly.entity_id
_entity_poly.type
_entity_poly.pdbx_seq_one_letter_code
_entity_poly.pdbx_strand_id
1 'polypeptide(L)'
;MKDTGKVNLRGQLESLAKDMGTTYFGIADLSPDRQRISEQGGEFLTQFPRAVSHGFVLTDDIINTLVHHKNIAALNNYWYYIYQIVNPRIDSISAMLAQSLDKAGFQAFIVPSSQTVDRTRLTGVFSHKLAAHLAGIGWIGKSALLITPEHGPRVRWGTVLTDAPLEAGIPMEELCHDCSACVKGCPAHAFTGQAFDKPRPRSAIFAAEACHDYLNKREQTRHKSCGMCVYICPFGKNT
;
A
#
# COMPACT_ATOMS: atom_id res chain seq x y z
N MET A 1 35.79 -27.88 6.52
CA MET A 1 35.02 -26.76 5.96
C MET A 1 33.56 -27.07 6.23
N LYS A 2 32.95 -26.38 7.20
CA LYS A 2 31.53 -26.50 7.49
C LYS A 2 30.79 -25.65 6.49
N ASP A 3 30.04 -26.29 5.59
CA ASP A 3 29.04 -25.63 4.74
C ASP A 3 27.97 -25.05 5.69
N THR A 4 28.16 -23.80 6.07
CA THR A 4 27.15 -23.03 6.79
C THR A 4 26.06 -22.71 5.79
N GLY A 5 25.02 -23.56 5.75
CA GLY A 5 23.85 -23.36 4.92
C GLY A 5 23.40 -21.91 5.02
N LYS A 6 23.50 -21.17 3.91
CA LYS A 6 22.96 -19.81 3.80
C LYS A 6 21.50 -19.89 4.21
N VAL A 7 21.21 -19.43 5.42
CA VAL A 7 19.85 -19.31 5.91
C VAL A 7 19.09 -18.49 4.86
N ASN A 8 18.08 -19.08 4.24
CA ASN A 8 17.25 -18.40 3.26
C ASN A 8 16.36 -17.38 3.98
N LEU A 9 16.95 -16.25 4.36
CA LEU A 9 16.27 -15.19 5.11
C LEU A 9 14.99 -14.74 4.40
N ARG A 10 15.03 -14.56 3.04
CA ARG A 10 13.85 -14.23 2.26
C ARG A 10 12.72 -15.24 2.45
N GLY A 11 13.02 -16.53 2.31
CA GLY A 11 12.02 -17.59 2.48
C GLY A 11 11.44 -17.65 3.90
N GLN A 12 12.26 -17.37 4.93
CA GLN A 12 11.79 -17.30 6.32
C GLN A 12 10.84 -16.12 6.53
N LEU A 13 11.19 -14.94 6.02
CA LEU A 13 10.32 -13.75 6.09
C LEU A 13 9.00 -13.97 5.33
N GLU A 14 9.06 -14.61 4.16
CA GLU A 14 7.88 -14.91 3.36
C GLU A 14 6.96 -15.91 4.06
N SER A 15 7.53 -17.00 4.60
CA SER A 15 6.76 -17.99 5.38
C SER A 15 6.09 -17.34 6.58
N LEU A 16 6.86 -16.58 7.37
CA LEU A 16 6.33 -15.85 8.52
C LEU A 16 5.15 -14.96 8.14
N ALA A 17 5.27 -14.17 7.07
CA ALA A 17 4.20 -13.29 6.61
C ALA A 17 2.95 -14.08 6.19
N LYS A 18 3.12 -15.18 5.43
CA LYS A 18 2.03 -16.05 4.97
C LYS A 18 1.34 -16.75 6.13
N ASP A 19 2.08 -17.30 7.09
CA ASP A 19 1.55 -17.97 8.28
C ASP A 19 0.71 -17.00 9.14
N MET A 20 1.03 -15.71 9.09
CA MET A 20 0.25 -14.64 9.72
C MET A 20 -0.92 -14.14 8.86
N GLY A 21 -1.16 -14.72 7.68
CA GLY A 21 -2.32 -14.50 6.83
C GLY A 21 -2.16 -13.44 5.74
N THR A 22 -0.93 -13.06 5.36
CA THR A 22 -0.75 -12.23 4.16
C THR A 22 -0.87 -13.07 2.90
N THR A 23 -1.48 -12.49 1.86
CA THR A 23 -1.56 -13.11 0.53
C THR A 23 -0.35 -12.74 -0.32
N TYR A 24 0.13 -11.51 -0.16
CA TYR A 24 1.21 -10.96 -0.96
C TYR A 24 2.46 -10.74 -0.11
N PHE A 25 3.61 -11.06 -0.70
CA PHE A 25 4.93 -10.80 -0.15
C PHE A 25 5.90 -10.50 -1.29
N GLY A 26 6.78 -9.52 -1.10
CA GLY A 26 7.83 -9.20 -2.07
C GLY A 26 8.87 -8.27 -1.51
N ILE A 27 10.00 -8.20 -2.20
CA ILE A 27 11.13 -7.34 -1.83
C ILE A 27 11.31 -6.28 -2.89
N ALA A 28 11.38 -5.02 -2.46
CA ALA A 28 11.62 -3.87 -3.33
C ALA A 28 13.10 -3.46 -3.29
N ASP A 29 13.65 -3.06 -4.44
CA ASP A 29 14.86 -2.25 -4.50
C ASP A 29 14.49 -0.76 -4.45
N LEU A 30 14.94 -0.08 -3.40
CA LEU A 30 14.68 1.34 -3.17
C LEU A 30 15.78 2.26 -3.74
N SER A 31 16.90 1.69 -4.17
CA SER A 31 18.08 2.44 -4.61
C SER A 31 17.78 3.43 -5.75
N PRO A 32 16.94 3.09 -6.75
CA PRO A 32 16.59 4.02 -7.83
C PRO A 32 15.70 5.19 -7.40
N ASP A 33 15.00 5.07 -6.29
CA ASP A 33 14.00 6.04 -5.80
C ASP A 33 14.49 6.82 -4.55
N ARG A 34 15.78 6.76 -4.20
CA ARG A 34 16.35 7.37 -2.97
C ARG A 34 15.99 8.84 -2.81
N GLN A 35 16.10 9.63 -3.87
CA GLN A 35 15.78 11.06 -3.83
C GLN A 35 14.31 11.27 -3.46
N ARG A 36 13.38 10.60 -4.12
CA ARG A 36 11.94 10.68 -3.83
C ARG A 36 11.61 10.26 -2.38
N ILE A 37 12.28 9.22 -1.89
CA ILE A 37 12.11 8.71 -0.52
C ILE A 37 12.59 9.76 0.48
N SER A 38 13.77 10.38 0.22
CA SER A 38 14.31 11.46 1.05
C SER A 38 13.38 12.69 1.06
N GLU A 39 12.87 13.11 -0.07
CA GLU A 39 11.93 14.24 -0.20
C GLU A 39 10.60 14.00 0.51
N GLN A 40 10.15 12.75 0.61
CA GLN A 40 8.90 12.40 1.28
C GLN A 40 9.05 12.28 2.80
N GLY A 41 10.03 11.51 3.27
CA GLY A 41 10.13 11.07 4.65
C GLY A 41 11.40 11.49 5.38
N GLY A 42 12.37 12.09 4.68
CA GLY A 42 13.63 12.51 5.23
C GLY A 42 14.82 11.63 4.81
N GLU A 43 16.01 12.22 4.88
CA GLU A 43 17.25 11.59 4.41
C GLU A 43 17.58 10.30 5.18
N PHE A 44 17.17 10.20 6.45
CA PHE A 44 17.42 9.03 7.29
C PHE A 44 16.84 7.72 6.72
N LEU A 45 15.83 7.79 5.82
CA LEU A 45 15.28 6.61 5.17
C LEU A 45 16.17 6.06 4.06
N THR A 46 17.10 6.88 3.54
CA THR A 46 17.95 6.48 2.39
C THR A 46 19.02 5.45 2.76
N GLN A 47 19.23 5.18 4.05
CA GLN A 47 20.11 4.12 4.53
C GLN A 47 19.55 2.71 4.27
N PHE A 48 18.25 2.60 3.98
CA PHE A 48 17.59 1.33 3.72
C PHE A 48 17.45 1.09 2.21
N PRO A 49 18.31 0.26 1.58
CA PRO A 49 18.24 0.00 0.13
C PRO A 49 17.13 -0.96 -0.25
N ARG A 50 16.49 -1.64 0.71
CA ARG A 50 15.45 -2.63 0.48
C ARG A 50 14.19 -2.34 1.29
N ALA A 51 13.06 -2.82 0.78
CA ALA A 51 11.82 -2.89 1.55
C ALA A 51 11.18 -4.27 1.41
N VAL A 52 10.79 -4.84 2.53
CA VAL A 52 9.85 -5.97 2.58
C VAL A 52 8.46 -5.39 2.47
N SER A 53 7.72 -5.74 1.42
CA SER A 53 6.32 -5.39 1.22
C SER A 53 5.45 -6.61 1.41
N HIS A 54 4.37 -6.47 2.18
CA HIS A 54 3.39 -7.53 2.38
C HIS A 54 1.97 -6.99 2.27
N GLY A 55 1.04 -7.83 1.81
CA GLY A 55 -0.33 -7.41 1.51
C GLY A 55 -1.37 -8.35 2.09
N PHE A 56 -2.39 -7.77 2.71
CA PHE A 56 -3.55 -8.46 3.25
C PHE A 56 -4.77 -8.18 2.37
N VAL A 57 -5.36 -9.24 1.79
CA VAL A 57 -6.54 -9.13 0.93
C VAL A 57 -7.77 -8.79 1.78
N LEU A 58 -8.54 -7.82 1.32
CA LEU A 58 -9.76 -7.35 1.98
C LEU A 58 -10.93 -8.26 1.63
N THR A 59 -11.83 -8.47 2.58
CA THR A 59 -13.05 -9.26 2.39
C THR A 59 -13.98 -8.60 1.38
N ASP A 60 -14.32 -9.31 0.32
CA ASP A 60 -15.11 -8.81 -0.80
C ASP A 60 -16.48 -8.29 -0.37
N ASP A 61 -17.18 -8.99 0.51
CA ASP A 61 -18.51 -8.57 0.97
C ASP A 61 -18.50 -7.19 1.63
N ILE A 62 -17.44 -6.88 2.42
CA ILE A 62 -17.29 -5.54 3.01
C ILE A 62 -17.02 -4.49 1.94
N ILE A 63 -16.14 -4.79 0.98
CA ILE A 63 -15.86 -3.85 -0.12
C ILE A 63 -17.09 -3.66 -1.00
N ASN A 64 -17.86 -4.70 -1.26
CA ASN A 64 -19.06 -4.63 -2.08
C ASN A 64 -20.17 -3.79 -1.44
N THR A 65 -20.22 -3.67 -0.10
CA THR A 65 -21.17 -2.74 0.57
C THR A 65 -20.92 -1.28 0.18
N LEU A 66 -19.76 -0.93 -0.37
CA LEU A 66 -19.43 0.43 -0.81
C LEU A 66 -20.26 0.89 -2.02
N VAL A 67 -21.00 0.02 -2.71
CA VAL A 67 -22.07 0.43 -3.63
C VAL A 67 -23.06 1.37 -2.93
N HIS A 68 -23.26 1.15 -1.63
CA HIS A 68 -24.07 1.99 -0.76
C HIS A 68 -23.25 3.07 -0.04
N HIS A 69 -22.26 3.67 -0.71
CA HIS A 69 -21.33 4.64 -0.12
C HIS A 69 -21.97 5.91 0.47
N LYS A 70 -23.27 6.10 0.32
CA LYS A 70 -24.06 7.12 1.01
C LYS A 70 -24.67 6.63 2.31
N ASN A 71 -24.69 5.32 2.55
CA ASN A 71 -25.19 4.72 3.79
C ASN A 71 -24.13 4.78 4.90
N ILE A 72 -24.49 5.40 6.02
CA ILE A 72 -23.60 5.62 7.17
C ILE A 72 -23.12 4.30 7.77
N ALA A 73 -23.98 3.30 7.89
CA ALA A 73 -23.63 2.01 8.48
C ALA A 73 -22.59 1.27 7.61
N ALA A 74 -22.77 1.25 6.28
CA ALA A 74 -21.82 0.65 5.35
C ALA A 74 -20.43 1.32 5.44
N LEU A 75 -20.39 2.65 5.50
CA LEU A 75 -19.15 3.40 5.60
C LEU A 75 -18.44 3.24 6.95
N ASN A 76 -19.18 3.28 8.05
CA ASN A 76 -18.60 3.07 9.37
C ASN A 76 -18.06 1.65 9.53
N ASN A 77 -18.77 0.64 9.01
CA ASN A 77 -18.32 -0.74 9.02
C ASN A 77 -17.04 -0.91 8.18
N TYR A 78 -17.02 -0.34 6.96
CA TYR A 78 -15.82 -0.33 6.13
C TYR A 78 -14.64 0.35 6.83
N TRP A 79 -14.85 1.52 7.42
CA TRP A 79 -13.81 2.24 8.17
C TRP A 79 -13.27 1.39 9.33
N TYR A 80 -14.18 0.84 10.16
CA TYR A 80 -13.81 0.02 11.30
C TYR A 80 -13.01 -1.20 10.87
N TYR A 81 -13.47 -1.89 9.83
CA TYR A 81 -12.77 -3.04 9.27
C TYR A 81 -11.34 -2.69 8.85
N ILE A 82 -11.16 -1.62 8.09
CA ILE A 82 -9.84 -1.21 7.60
C ILE A 82 -8.92 -0.76 8.74
N TYR A 83 -9.39 0.16 9.59
CA TYR A 83 -8.53 0.87 10.54
C TYR A 83 -8.42 0.20 11.89
N GLN A 84 -9.42 -0.57 12.33
CA GLN A 84 -9.44 -1.19 13.65
C GLN A 84 -9.18 -2.70 13.62
N ILE A 85 -9.36 -3.36 12.46
CA ILE A 85 -9.14 -4.81 12.33
C ILE A 85 -7.90 -5.07 11.46
N VAL A 86 -7.90 -4.57 10.21
CA VAL A 86 -6.85 -4.94 9.23
C VAL A 86 -5.53 -4.22 9.50
N ASN A 87 -5.55 -2.90 9.74
CA ASN A 87 -4.30 -2.15 9.97
C ASN A 87 -3.50 -2.65 11.19
N PRO A 88 -4.10 -2.88 12.39
CA PRO A 88 -3.36 -3.45 13.52
C PRO A 88 -2.75 -4.83 13.20
N ARG A 89 -3.43 -5.64 12.39
CA ARG A 89 -2.88 -6.93 11.95
C ARG A 89 -1.66 -6.73 11.05
N ILE A 90 -1.72 -5.81 10.10
CA ILE A 90 -0.58 -5.45 9.23
C ILE A 90 0.59 -4.94 10.07
N ASP A 91 0.35 -4.06 11.02
CA ASP A 91 1.40 -3.51 11.90
C ASP A 91 2.04 -4.61 12.75
N SER A 92 1.25 -5.57 13.26
CA SER A 92 1.76 -6.76 13.97
C SER A 92 2.65 -7.64 13.08
N ILE A 93 2.26 -7.86 11.82
CA ILE A 93 3.07 -8.62 10.86
C ILE A 93 4.38 -7.86 10.58
N SER A 94 4.31 -6.56 10.33
CA SER A 94 5.49 -5.71 10.13
C SER A 94 6.45 -5.78 11.33
N ALA A 95 5.92 -5.78 12.56
CA ALA A 95 6.73 -5.91 13.78
C ALA A 95 7.44 -7.25 13.86
N MET A 96 6.78 -8.35 13.51
CA MET A 96 7.39 -9.69 13.51
C MET A 96 8.46 -9.83 12.43
N LEU A 97 8.23 -9.26 11.24
CA LEU A 97 9.21 -9.22 10.16
C LEU A 97 10.45 -8.41 10.56
N ALA A 98 10.25 -7.24 11.18
CA ALA A 98 11.34 -6.40 11.68
C ALA A 98 12.17 -7.15 12.75
N GLN A 99 11.53 -7.80 13.71
CA GLN A 99 12.24 -8.61 14.71
C GLN A 99 13.04 -9.77 14.09
N SER A 100 12.53 -10.37 13.01
CA SER A 100 13.24 -11.42 12.29
C SER A 100 14.49 -10.89 11.58
N LEU A 101 14.40 -9.69 11.00
CA LEU A 101 15.54 -8.99 10.40
C LEU A 101 16.58 -8.61 11.46
N ASP A 102 16.15 -8.03 12.60
CA ASP A 102 17.04 -7.69 13.72
C ASP A 102 17.79 -8.91 14.25
N LYS A 103 17.09 -10.03 14.43
CA LYS A 103 17.71 -11.30 14.86
C LYS A 103 18.74 -11.83 13.86
N ALA A 104 18.56 -11.51 12.58
CA ALA A 104 19.50 -11.85 11.51
C ALA A 104 20.67 -10.85 11.41
N GLY A 105 20.69 -9.79 12.24
CA GLY A 105 21.75 -8.78 12.30
C GLY A 105 21.57 -7.60 11.34
N PHE A 106 20.37 -7.41 10.80
CA PHE A 106 20.06 -6.31 9.87
C PHE A 106 19.20 -5.23 10.53
N GLN A 107 19.34 -4.01 10.07
CA GLN A 107 18.48 -2.92 10.47
C GLN A 107 17.07 -3.07 9.88
N ALA A 108 16.06 -2.68 10.64
CA ALA A 108 14.67 -2.73 10.21
C ALA A 108 13.91 -1.47 10.67
N PHE A 109 13.21 -0.82 9.74
CA PHE A 109 12.36 0.33 10.05
C PHE A 109 10.92 0.02 9.62
N ILE A 110 10.02 -0.04 10.61
CA ILE A 110 8.60 -0.32 10.37
C ILE A 110 7.92 0.97 9.88
N VAL A 111 7.24 0.87 8.74
CA VAL A 111 6.36 1.93 8.26
C VAL A 111 4.94 1.64 8.77
N PRO A 112 4.35 2.51 9.61
CA PRO A 112 2.98 2.30 10.10
C PRO A 112 1.97 2.22 8.97
N SER A 113 1.03 1.27 9.01
CA SER A 113 0.05 0.97 7.95
C SER A 113 -0.86 2.16 7.62
N SER A 114 -1.04 3.09 8.55
CA SER A 114 -1.84 4.31 8.35
C SER A 114 -1.39 5.42 9.29
N GLN A 115 -0.51 6.28 8.80
CA GLN A 115 -0.06 7.47 9.53
C GLN A 115 0.11 8.63 8.57
N THR A 116 -0.44 9.79 8.92
CA THR A 116 -0.16 11.06 8.23
C THR A 116 0.91 11.80 8.99
N VAL A 117 2.07 11.99 8.38
CA VAL A 117 3.21 12.74 8.94
C VAL A 117 3.19 14.19 8.46
N ASP A 118 2.95 14.38 7.18
CA ASP A 118 2.78 15.72 6.60
C ASP A 118 1.30 15.98 6.30
N ARG A 119 0.69 16.85 7.12
CA ARG A 119 -0.73 17.22 7.01
C ARG A 119 -1.01 18.15 5.83
N THR A 120 0.00 18.87 5.34
CA THR A 120 -0.14 19.75 4.18
C THR A 120 -0.15 18.93 2.90
N ARG A 121 0.81 18.02 2.75
CA ARG A 121 0.90 17.12 1.59
C ARG A 121 0.01 15.88 1.73
N LEU A 122 -0.60 15.65 2.89
CA LEU A 122 -1.41 14.46 3.20
C LEU A 122 -0.65 13.15 2.90
N THR A 123 0.60 13.06 3.41
CA THR A 123 1.49 11.92 3.18
C THR A 123 1.94 11.27 4.48
N GLY A 124 2.17 9.97 4.43
CA GLY A 124 2.93 9.23 5.44
C GLY A 124 4.43 9.39 5.25
N VAL A 125 5.23 8.82 6.17
CA VAL A 125 6.68 8.84 6.14
C VAL A 125 7.24 8.14 4.90
N PHE A 126 6.56 7.10 4.43
CA PHE A 126 6.95 6.32 3.24
C PHE A 126 5.70 5.80 2.51
N SER A 127 5.82 5.48 1.22
CA SER A 127 4.71 5.00 0.40
C SER A 127 4.69 3.47 0.32
N HIS A 128 3.76 2.79 1.01
CA HIS A 128 3.55 1.35 0.88
C HIS A 128 3.30 0.92 -0.57
N LYS A 129 2.58 1.74 -1.34
CA LYS A 129 2.28 1.47 -2.76
C LYS A 129 3.55 1.45 -3.61
N LEU A 130 4.50 2.33 -3.30
CA LEU A 130 5.79 2.36 -3.98
C LEU A 130 6.58 1.07 -3.69
N ALA A 131 6.66 0.65 -2.41
CA ALA A 131 7.33 -0.60 -2.07
C ALA A 131 6.70 -1.81 -2.78
N ALA A 132 5.38 -1.93 -2.75
CA ALA A 132 4.70 -3.05 -3.39
C ALA A 132 4.85 -3.05 -4.93
N HIS A 133 4.86 -1.87 -5.56
CA HIS A 133 5.13 -1.71 -6.99
C HIS A 133 6.57 -2.13 -7.34
N LEU A 134 7.56 -1.60 -6.60
CA LEU A 134 8.97 -1.94 -6.81
C LEU A 134 9.28 -3.41 -6.49
N ALA A 135 8.48 -4.04 -5.64
CA ALA A 135 8.56 -5.47 -5.35
C ALA A 135 7.95 -6.36 -6.45
N GLY A 136 7.35 -5.78 -7.50
CA GLY A 136 6.74 -6.53 -8.60
C GLY A 136 5.40 -7.16 -8.25
N ILE A 137 4.71 -6.69 -7.20
CA ILE A 137 3.43 -7.26 -6.77
C ILE A 137 2.25 -6.73 -7.59
N GLY A 138 2.40 -5.55 -8.16
CA GLY A 138 1.40 -4.90 -8.96
C GLY A 138 1.87 -3.55 -9.50
N TRP A 139 0.96 -2.79 -10.08
CA TRP A 139 1.24 -1.45 -10.60
C TRP A 139 0.47 -0.37 -9.85
N ILE A 140 0.97 0.85 -9.88
CA ILE A 140 0.24 2.01 -9.37
C ILE A 140 -0.72 2.48 -10.45
N GLY A 141 -2.02 2.26 -10.25
CA GLY A 141 -3.05 2.58 -11.23
C GLY A 141 -3.45 4.06 -11.23
N LYS A 142 -4.34 4.43 -12.17
CA LYS A 142 -4.92 5.78 -12.31
C LYS A 142 -5.70 6.25 -11.07
N SER A 143 -6.07 5.34 -10.18
CA SER A 143 -6.64 5.65 -8.85
C SER A 143 -5.58 5.99 -7.79
N ALA A 144 -4.31 6.08 -8.16
CA ALA A 144 -3.19 6.22 -7.25
C ALA A 144 -3.14 5.14 -6.15
N LEU A 145 -3.82 4.00 -6.35
CA LEU A 145 -3.72 2.79 -5.54
C LEU A 145 -2.78 1.79 -6.21
N LEU A 146 -2.21 0.88 -5.43
CA LEU A 146 -1.60 -0.30 -5.99
C LEU A 146 -2.71 -1.25 -6.45
N ILE A 147 -2.59 -1.75 -7.67
CA ILE A 147 -3.50 -2.68 -8.30
C ILE A 147 -2.76 -4.00 -8.49
N THR A 148 -3.29 -5.08 -7.95
CA THR A 148 -2.80 -6.44 -8.24
C THR A 148 -3.65 -7.07 -9.34
N PRO A 149 -3.10 -8.02 -10.13
CA PRO A 149 -3.88 -8.70 -11.17
C PRO A 149 -5.13 -9.40 -10.62
N GLU A 150 -4.99 -10.11 -9.49
CA GLU A 150 -6.03 -10.99 -8.95
C GLU A 150 -7.05 -10.23 -8.08
N HIS A 151 -6.58 -9.33 -7.20
CA HIS A 151 -7.45 -8.67 -6.20
C HIS A 151 -7.60 -7.17 -6.45
N GLY A 152 -7.02 -6.64 -7.53
CA GLY A 152 -7.09 -5.22 -7.83
C GLY A 152 -6.59 -4.37 -6.65
N PRO A 153 -7.32 -3.29 -6.28
CA PRO A 153 -6.97 -2.43 -5.16
C PRO A 153 -7.51 -2.93 -3.81
N ARG A 154 -8.08 -4.16 -3.74
CA ARG A 154 -8.69 -4.73 -2.54
C ARG A 154 -7.65 -5.34 -1.60
N VAL A 155 -6.53 -4.67 -1.43
CA VAL A 155 -5.40 -5.09 -0.59
C VAL A 155 -4.94 -3.94 0.29
N ARG A 156 -4.64 -4.24 1.55
CA ARG A 156 -3.95 -3.32 2.46
C ARG A 156 -2.50 -3.74 2.59
N TRP A 157 -1.62 -2.76 2.65
CA TRP A 157 -0.18 -2.96 2.52
C TRP A 157 0.55 -2.59 3.79
N GLY A 158 1.53 -3.43 4.17
CA GLY A 158 2.55 -3.15 5.16
C GLY A 158 3.94 -3.08 4.51
N THR A 159 4.87 -2.41 5.17
CA THR A 159 6.24 -2.24 4.68
C THR A 159 7.22 -2.20 5.84
N VAL A 160 8.32 -2.93 5.71
CA VAL A 160 9.49 -2.84 6.57
C VAL A 160 10.69 -2.50 5.71
N LEU A 161 11.33 -1.34 5.95
CA LEU A 161 12.57 -0.96 5.28
C LEU A 161 13.74 -1.67 5.95
N THR A 162 14.77 -2.06 5.19
CA THR A 162 15.91 -2.80 5.72
C THR A 162 17.17 -2.60 4.87
N ASP A 163 18.32 -2.81 5.50
CA ASP A 163 19.63 -2.92 4.84
C ASP A 163 20.00 -4.36 4.46
N ALA A 164 19.15 -5.34 4.79
CA ALA A 164 19.36 -6.75 4.44
C ALA A 164 19.50 -6.91 2.90
N PRO A 165 20.52 -7.63 2.41
CA PRO A 165 20.78 -7.80 0.98
C PRO A 165 19.84 -8.83 0.35
N LEU A 166 18.53 -8.54 0.41
CA LEU A 166 17.49 -9.39 -0.13
C LEU A 166 17.35 -9.19 -1.65
N GLU A 167 17.11 -10.27 -2.38
CA GLU A 167 16.85 -10.22 -3.80
C GLU A 167 15.48 -9.56 -4.06
N ALA A 168 15.51 -8.48 -4.86
CA ALA A 168 14.32 -7.69 -5.18
C ALA A 168 13.55 -8.24 -6.38
N GLY A 169 12.24 -7.96 -6.40
CA GLY A 169 11.39 -8.20 -7.55
C GLY A 169 11.61 -7.15 -8.67
N ILE A 170 10.89 -7.34 -9.76
CA ILE A 170 10.90 -6.45 -10.92
C ILE A 170 9.54 -5.76 -11.01
N PRO A 171 9.47 -4.42 -11.07
CA PRO A 171 8.21 -3.69 -11.18
C PRO A 171 7.36 -4.15 -12.37
N MET A 172 6.04 -4.25 -12.15
CA MET A 172 5.10 -4.56 -13.22
C MET A 172 4.78 -3.32 -14.07
N GLU A 173 4.49 -3.55 -15.34
CA GLU A 173 3.94 -2.52 -16.21
C GLU A 173 2.52 -2.14 -15.81
N GLU A 174 2.09 -0.95 -16.19
CA GLU A 174 0.75 -0.42 -15.94
C GLU A 174 -0.27 -1.07 -16.89
N LEU A 175 -1.36 -1.63 -16.33
CA LEU A 175 -2.39 -2.35 -17.10
C LEU A 175 -3.77 -1.64 -17.07
N CYS A 176 -3.86 -0.38 -16.64
CA CYS A 176 -5.13 0.37 -16.71
C CYS A 176 -5.53 0.76 -18.14
N HIS A 177 -4.58 0.90 -19.05
CA HIS A 177 -4.80 1.27 -20.45
C HIS A 177 -5.87 2.38 -20.60
N ASP A 178 -6.95 2.13 -21.35
CA ASP A 178 -8.06 3.07 -21.57
C ASP A 178 -9.10 3.09 -20.45
N CYS A 179 -8.94 2.26 -19.41
CA CYS A 179 -9.87 2.23 -18.30
C CYS A 179 -9.90 3.57 -17.56
N SER A 180 -11.11 4.08 -17.32
CA SER A 180 -11.36 5.34 -16.60
C SER A 180 -12.40 5.18 -15.46
N ALA A 181 -12.69 3.94 -15.02
CA ALA A 181 -13.73 3.66 -14.05
C ALA A 181 -13.55 4.46 -12.74
N CYS A 182 -12.32 4.47 -12.18
CA CYS A 182 -12.01 5.21 -10.95
C CYS A 182 -12.12 6.73 -11.13
N VAL A 183 -11.80 7.26 -12.32
CA VAL A 183 -11.91 8.68 -12.63
C VAL A 183 -13.39 9.11 -12.66
N LYS A 184 -14.22 8.37 -13.42
CA LYS A 184 -15.66 8.65 -13.56
C LYS A 184 -16.43 8.41 -12.27
N GLY A 185 -16.04 7.41 -11.49
CA GLY A 185 -16.74 7.04 -10.27
C GLY A 185 -16.24 7.72 -8.99
N CYS A 186 -15.27 8.62 -9.07
CA CYS A 186 -14.78 9.36 -7.91
C CYS A 186 -15.73 10.51 -7.55
N PRO A 187 -16.42 10.49 -6.40
CA PRO A 187 -17.34 11.56 -6.02
C PRO A 187 -16.63 12.87 -5.68
N ALA A 188 -15.31 12.84 -5.48
CA ALA A 188 -14.48 14.02 -5.24
C ALA A 188 -13.78 14.52 -6.51
N HIS A 189 -13.95 13.85 -7.65
CA HIS A 189 -13.23 14.12 -8.90
C HIS A 189 -11.71 14.27 -8.71
N ALA A 190 -11.14 13.44 -7.82
CA ALA A 190 -9.77 13.59 -7.37
C ALA A 190 -8.72 12.92 -8.28
N PHE A 191 -9.12 12.20 -9.33
CA PHE A 191 -8.21 11.51 -10.24
C PHE A 191 -8.16 12.18 -11.59
N THR A 192 -6.94 12.42 -12.11
CA THR A 192 -6.73 13.08 -13.41
C THR A 192 -6.91 12.14 -14.61
N GLY A 193 -6.84 10.83 -14.38
CA GLY A 193 -6.85 9.82 -15.45
C GLY A 193 -5.48 9.52 -16.05
N GLN A 194 -4.44 10.22 -15.64
CA GLN A 194 -3.09 9.94 -16.10
C GLN A 194 -2.54 8.67 -15.44
N ALA A 195 -1.70 7.93 -16.19
CA ALA A 195 -0.96 6.81 -15.66
C ALA A 195 0.13 7.27 -14.68
N PHE A 196 0.52 6.38 -13.76
CA PHE A 196 1.65 6.62 -12.89
C PHE A 196 2.95 6.66 -13.73
N ASP A 197 3.71 7.74 -13.54
CA ASP A 197 5.02 7.90 -14.15
C ASP A 197 5.98 8.43 -13.07
N LYS A 198 7.08 7.72 -12.84
CA LYS A 198 8.02 8.00 -11.75
C LYS A 198 8.56 9.44 -11.69
N PRO A 199 8.89 10.10 -12.79
CA PRO A 199 9.37 11.49 -12.74
C PRO A 199 8.30 12.47 -12.24
N ARG A 200 7.00 12.13 -12.38
CA ARG A 200 5.91 13.05 -12.05
C ARG A 200 5.55 13.02 -10.56
N PRO A 201 5.16 14.17 -9.99
CA PRO A 201 4.67 14.21 -8.62
C PRO A 201 3.32 13.48 -8.49
N ARG A 202 2.97 13.07 -7.27
CA ARG A 202 1.66 12.43 -6.98
C ARG A 202 0.47 13.26 -7.47
N SER A 203 0.55 14.58 -7.40
CA SER A 203 -0.48 15.51 -7.85
C SER A 203 -0.81 15.40 -9.35
N ALA A 204 0.09 14.86 -10.17
CA ALA A 204 -0.18 14.61 -11.57
C ALA A 204 -1.26 13.55 -11.80
N ILE A 205 -1.47 12.64 -10.83
CA ILE A 205 -2.48 11.56 -10.92
C ILE A 205 -3.59 11.68 -9.89
N PHE A 206 -3.34 12.36 -8.75
CA PHE A 206 -4.26 12.38 -7.61
C PHE A 206 -4.25 13.74 -6.88
N ALA A 207 -5.37 14.44 -6.91
CA ALA A 207 -5.63 15.63 -6.11
C ALA A 207 -6.05 15.23 -4.69
N ALA A 208 -5.07 15.06 -3.81
CA ALA A 208 -5.30 14.57 -2.45
C ALA A 208 -6.19 15.51 -1.62
N GLU A 209 -6.03 16.82 -1.82
CA GLU A 209 -6.83 17.85 -1.16
C GLU A 209 -8.31 17.73 -1.54
N ALA A 210 -8.65 17.56 -2.83
CA ALA A 210 -10.01 17.37 -3.27
C ALA A 210 -10.69 16.16 -2.61
N CYS A 211 -9.95 15.04 -2.49
CA CYS A 211 -10.43 13.86 -1.78
C CYS A 211 -10.61 14.15 -0.28
N HIS A 212 -9.65 14.82 0.35
CA HIS A 212 -9.70 15.18 1.77
C HIS A 212 -10.88 16.11 2.08
N ASP A 213 -11.10 17.14 1.26
CA ASP A 213 -12.22 18.09 1.41
C ASP A 213 -13.58 17.41 1.24
N TYR A 214 -13.70 16.51 0.25
CA TYR A 214 -14.91 15.72 0.10
C TYR A 214 -15.20 14.90 1.36
N LEU A 215 -14.18 14.25 1.94
CA LEU A 215 -14.35 13.47 3.17
C LEU A 215 -14.70 14.35 4.38
N ASN A 216 -14.13 15.56 4.47
CA ASN A 216 -14.39 16.50 5.55
C ASN A 216 -15.82 17.07 5.51
N LYS A 217 -16.40 17.27 4.32
CA LYS A 217 -17.78 17.76 4.14
C LYS A 217 -18.86 16.72 4.49
N ARG A 218 -18.47 15.48 4.76
CA ARG A 218 -19.40 14.41 5.16
C ARG A 218 -19.69 14.45 6.65
N GLU A 219 -20.45 15.42 7.10
CA GLU A 219 -20.76 15.68 8.51
C GLU A 219 -21.47 14.52 9.22
N GLN A 220 -22.20 13.69 8.47
CA GLN A 220 -22.98 12.58 9.02
C GLN A 220 -22.16 11.33 9.36
N THR A 221 -20.89 11.26 8.96
CA THR A 221 -20.04 10.10 9.25
C THR A 221 -19.06 10.44 10.37
N ARG A 222 -19.11 9.69 11.47
CA ARG A 222 -18.12 9.80 12.55
C ARG A 222 -16.68 9.60 12.05
N HIS A 223 -16.54 8.82 10.98
CA HIS A 223 -15.26 8.46 10.38
C HIS A 223 -15.23 8.81 8.91
N LYS A 224 -14.20 9.56 8.51
CA LYS A 224 -14.02 10.12 7.17
C LYS A 224 -13.51 9.05 6.22
N SER A 225 -14.39 8.29 5.59
CA SER A 225 -14.04 7.26 4.60
C SER A 225 -14.99 7.28 3.40
N CYS A 226 -14.51 6.78 2.25
CA CYS A 226 -15.32 6.65 1.03
C CYS A 226 -15.12 5.28 0.38
N GLY A 227 -13.88 4.89 0.00
CA GLY A 227 -13.55 3.59 -0.57
C GLY A 227 -14.00 3.37 -2.02
N MET A 228 -14.66 4.33 -2.69
CA MET A 228 -15.17 4.15 -4.05
C MET A 228 -14.09 3.76 -5.07
N CYS A 229 -12.87 4.28 -4.93
CA CYS A 229 -11.74 3.90 -5.78
C CYS A 229 -11.30 2.43 -5.61
N VAL A 230 -11.57 1.83 -4.44
CA VAL A 230 -11.35 0.40 -4.20
C VAL A 230 -12.48 -0.43 -4.80
N TYR A 231 -13.73 0.01 -4.60
CA TYR A 231 -14.92 -0.72 -5.05
C TYR A 231 -15.07 -0.76 -6.57
N ILE A 232 -14.86 0.40 -7.26
CA ILE A 232 -15.24 0.55 -8.67
C ILE A 232 -14.23 -0.05 -9.65
N CYS A 233 -12.99 -0.32 -9.17
CA CYS A 233 -11.95 -0.89 -10.02
C CYS A 233 -12.40 -2.26 -10.60
N PRO A 234 -12.29 -2.49 -11.92
CA PRO A 234 -12.66 -3.77 -12.51
C PRO A 234 -11.72 -4.90 -12.10
N PHE A 235 -10.44 -4.59 -11.82
CA PHE A 235 -9.51 -5.59 -11.28
C PHE A 235 -9.93 -6.01 -9.87
N GLY A 236 -9.88 -7.32 -9.60
CA GLY A 236 -10.24 -7.88 -8.30
C GLY A 236 -11.75 -7.98 -8.05
N LYS A 237 -12.58 -7.76 -9.07
CA LYS A 237 -13.97 -8.17 -9.04
C LYS A 237 -14.02 -9.61 -9.54
N ASN A 238 -14.42 -10.54 -8.68
CA ASN A 238 -14.77 -11.88 -9.14
C ASN A 238 -15.93 -11.72 -10.12
N THR A 239 -15.67 -12.00 -11.38
CA THR A 239 -16.67 -12.12 -12.45
C THR A 239 -17.53 -13.36 -12.25
#